data_ad5a0e9116b42d11c52b1a6887c308e1
#
_entry.id   ad5a0e9116b42d11c52b1a6887c308e1
#
_cell.length_a   1.000
_cell.length_b   1.000
_cell.length_c   1.000
_cell.angle_alpha   90.00
_cell.angle_beta   90.00
_cell.angle_gamma   90.00
#
_symmetry.space_group_name_H-M   'P 1'
#
loop_
_entity.id
_entity.type
_entity.pdbx_description
1 polymer ?
#
loop_
_entity_poly.entity_id
_entity_poly.type
_entity_poly.pdbx_seq_one_letter_code
_entity_poly.pdbx_strand_id
1 'polypeptide(L)'
;MQRQTPTPSRSSRPLVIALIVMNVLLLSAVASLLLLQSAPVAEPRTVAPRGDLAADERATIDLFRNARDSVVFISTRQRVADFWTRNVYSVPRGSGSGLIWDGAGHIVTNYHVIEGASEAQIQMSDGRQFNAQLVGVSPQHDLAVLKIGGAGFSAPARVPIGTSSDLQVGQNVFAIGNPFGLDWTLTKGIVSALDRSLPNENGPDIRHLIQTDAAVNPGNSGGPLLDSAGRLIGINTAIYSPSGASAGISFAVPVDTVMRVVPQLIANGRYTRPALGIESDEEFNDRLKRASGIDGVFILSVEPGSAAERVGLVGVQRTRRGILPGDVIVALNSRPVSRLGDLLARLDDFQVGQKVQLTLLRAGEERNVSVELQPGI
;
A
#
# COMPACT_ATOMS: atom_id res chain seq x y z
N MET A 1 104.61 25.51 65.76
CA MET A 1 104.23 24.49 64.79
C MET A 1 102.72 24.22 64.93
N GLN A 2 101.94 24.87 64.13
CA GLN A 2 100.49 24.58 64.08
C GLN A 2 100.18 24.03 62.68
N ARG A 3 99.59 22.81 62.67
CA ARG A 3 99.14 22.15 61.43
C ARG A 3 97.76 22.64 61.14
N GLN A 4 97.59 23.25 59.92
CA GLN A 4 96.24 23.54 59.35
C GLN A 4 95.69 22.28 58.71
N THR A 5 94.49 21.91 59.11
CA THR A 5 93.72 20.82 58.44
C THR A 5 92.97 21.40 57.20
N PRO A 6 92.90 20.66 56.07
CA PRO A 6 92.20 21.13 54.92
C PRO A 6 90.64 20.92 55.05
N THR A 7 89.91 21.89 54.69
CA THR A 7 88.44 21.86 54.61
C THR A 7 87.96 20.98 53.42
N PRO A 8 86.87 20.16 53.54
CA PRO A 8 86.39 19.34 52.44
C PRO A 8 85.63 20.19 51.42
N SER A 9 85.95 19.96 50.14
CA SER A 9 85.28 20.59 49.01
C SER A 9 83.87 20.13 48.93
N ARG A 10 82.89 21.06 48.84
CA ARG A 10 81.44 20.80 48.62
C ARG A 10 81.29 20.05 47.29
N SER A 11 80.76 18.81 47.31
CA SER A 11 80.59 17.96 46.14
C SER A 11 79.49 18.62 45.22
N SER A 12 79.89 18.83 43.96
CA SER A 12 79.07 19.34 42.86
C SER A 12 77.99 18.34 42.35
N ARG A 13 77.93 17.15 43.00
CA ARG A 13 77.03 16.05 42.59
C ARG A 13 75.51 16.43 42.50
N PRO A 14 74.89 17.19 43.42
CA PRO A 14 73.49 17.51 43.30
C PRO A 14 73.20 18.46 42.10
N LEU A 15 74.09 19.33 41.76
CA LEU A 15 73.99 20.25 40.66
C LEU A 15 74.03 19.55 39.30
N VAL A 16 74.93 18.54 39.17
CA VAL A 16 75.03 17.72 37.97
C VAL A 16 73.79 16.85 37.78
N ILE A 17 73.27 16.26 38.84
CA ILE A 17 71.99 15.47 38.80
C ILE A 17 70.80 16.35 38.41
N ALA A 18 70.69 17.54 38.92
CA ALA A 18 69.65 18.49 38.56
C ALA A 18 69.71 18.91 37.09
N LEU A 19 70.93 19.11 36.56
CA LEU A 19 71.15 19.42 35.13
C LEU A 19 70.75 18.26 34.22
N ILE A 20 71.11 17.02 34.62
CA ILE A 20 70.70 15.81 33.86
C ILE A 20 69.20 15.63 33.81
N VAL A 21 68.55 15.75 34.95
CA VAL A 21 67.08 15.65 35.06
C VAL A 21 66.39 16.72 34.20
N MET A 22 66.86 17.96 34.26
CA MET A 22 66.35 19.06 33.45
C MET A 22 66.53 18.80 31.96
N ASN A 23 67.66 18.29 31.50
CA ASN A 23 67.90 17.92 30.10
C ASN A 23 66.99 16.76 29.63
N VAL A 24 66.77 15.75 30.49
CA VAL A 24 65.84 14.65 30.18
C VAL A 24 64.40 15.15 30.05
N LEU A 25 63.97 16.04 30.93
CA LEU A 25 62.65 16.67 30.86
C LEU A 25 62.53 17.55 29.64
N LEU A 26 63.54 18.33 29.28
CA LEU A 26 63.55 19.16 28.07
C LEU A 26 63.50 18.30 26.79
N LEU A 27 64.30 17.23 26.73
CA LEU A 27 64.28 16.30 25.63
C LEU A 27 62.97 15.56 25.48
N SER A 28 62.35 15.16 26.60
CA SER A 28 61.01 14.55 26.55
C SER A 28 59.93 15.53 26.13
N ALA A 29 60.00 16.79 26.55
CA ALA A 29 59.07 17.86 26.14
C ALA A 29 59.23 18.16 24.61
N VAL A 30 60.47 18.22 24.12
CA VAL A 30 60.74 18.42 22.68
C VAL A 30 60.29 17.21 21.85
N ALA A 31 60.52 15.98 22.32
CA ALA A 31 60.05 14.75 21.68
C ALA A 31 58.48 14.72 21.65
N SER A 32 57.83 15.07 22.75
CA SER A 32 56.36 15.17 22.79
C SER A 32 55.81 16.27 21.85
N LEU A 33 56.51 17.41 21.76
CA LEU A 33 56.12 18.48 20.85
C LEU A 33 56.27 18.07 19.37
N LEU A 34 57.35 17.35 19.04
CA LEU A 34 57.59 16.81 17.70
C LEU A 34 56.56 15.72 17.34
N LEU A 35 56.20 14.85 18.30
CA LEU A 35 55.14 13.85 18.10
C LEU A 35 53.75 14.50 17.90
N LEU A 36 53.47 15.57 18.61
CA LEU A 36 52.22 16.34 18.42
C LEU A 36 52.16 17.10 17.08
N GLN A 37 53.30 17.51 16.55
CA GLN A 37 53.36 18.14 15.23
C GLN A 37 53.31 17.16 14.05
N SER A 38 53.49 15.86 14.32
CA SER A 38 53.45 14.81 13.30
C SER A 38 52.07 14.16 13.13
N ALA A 39 51.00 14.71 13.72
CA ALA A 39 49.64 14.25 13.46
C ALA A 39 49.34 14.44 11.95
N PRO A 40 49.05 13.39 11.21
CA PRO A 40 48.73 13.56 9.79
C PRO A 40 47.52 14.44 9.66
N VAL A 41 47.69 15.62 9.06
CA VAL A 41 46.59 16.46 8.65
C VAL A 41 45.84 15.67 7.58
N ALA A 42 44.60 15.27 7.89
CA ALA A 42 43.73 14.61 6.91
C ALA A 42 43.53 15.54 5.72
N GLU A 43 44.19 15.23 4.60
CA GLU A 43 43.95 15.98 3.38
C GLU A 43 42.51 15.75 2.90
N PRO A 44 41.74 16.81 2.56
CA PRO A 44 40.43 16.67 2.00
C PRO A 44 40.53 15.86 0.70
N ARG A 45 39.74 14.78 0.60
CA ARG A 45 39.64 14.01 -0.65
C ARG A 45 39.02 14.88 -1.73
N THR A 46 39.63 14.90 -2.91
CA THR A 46 39.07 15.59 -4.07
C THR A 46 37.80 14.89 -4.53
N VAL A 47 36.69 15.64 -4.70
CA VAL A 47 35.45 15.13 -5.23
C VAL A 47 35.62 14.94 -6.74
N ALA A 48 35.49 13.72 -7.23
CA ALA A 48 35.45 13.44 -8.66
C ALA A 48 34.17 13.96 -9.28
N PRO A 49 34.21 14.62 -10.45
CA PRO A 49 33.00 15.03 -11.17
C PRO A 49 32.13 13.81 -11.50
N ARG A 50 30.79 13.99 -11.38
CA ARG A 50 29.86 12.88 -11.55
C ARG A 50 29.75 12.57 -13.05
N GLY A 51 30.04 12.71 -13.98
CA GLY A 51 29.71 12.32 -15.36
C GLY A 51 28.21 12.39 -15.69
N ASP A 52 27.85 12.05 -16.90
CA ASP A 52 26.47 12.00 -17.37
C ASP A 52 25.69 10.83 -16.74
N LEU A 53 24.42 11.06 -16.45
CA LEU A 53 23.48 10.02 -16.02
C LEU A 53 23.23 9.02 -17.15
N ALA A 54 23.09 7.74 -16.82
CA ALA A 54 22.61 6.73 -17.75
C ALA A 54 21.18 7.03 -18.22
N ALA A 55 20.78 6.49 -19.36
CA ALA A 55 19.47 6.78 -19.94
C ALA A 55 18.30 6.32 -19.04
N ASP A 56 18.45 5.17 -18.40
CA ASP A 56 17.47 4.60 -17.47
C ASP A 56 17.40 5.41 -16.15
N GLU A 57 18.52 5.96 -15.68
CA GLU A 57 18.52 6.87 -14.53
C GLU A 57 17.77 8.16 -14.84
N ARG A 58 17.99 8.75 -16.02
CA ARG A 58 17.26 9.96 -16.48
C ARG A 58 15.77 9.68 -16.56
N ALA A 59 15.37 8.57 -17.20
CA ALA A 59 13.97 8.18 -17.31
C ALA A 59 13.29 8.02 -15.95
N THR A 60 13.98 7.41 -14.97
CA THR A 60 13.48 7.24 -13.61
C THR A 60 13.32 8.59 -12.89
N ILE A 61 14.29 9.49 -13.05
CA ILE A 61 14.24 10.84 -12.46
C ILE A 61 13.06 11.63 -13.04
N ASP A 62 12.89 11.59 -14.36
CA ASP A 62 11.82 12.32 -15.04
C ASP A 62 10.44 11.75 -14.69
N LEU A 63 10.30 10.41 -14.58
CA LEU A 63 9.09 9.77 -14.08
C LEU A 63 8.70 10.31 -12.70
N PHE A 64 9.64 10.32 -11.76
CA PHE A 64 9.38 10.81 -10.41
C PHE A 64 8.99 12.29 -10.40
N ARG A 65 9.73 13.15 -11.13
CA ARG A 65 9.42 14.58 -11.23
C ARG A 65 8.01 14.84 -11.77
N ASN A 66 7.59 14.09 -12.78
CA ASN A 66 6.29 14.26 -13.42
C ASN A 66 5.13 13.74 -12.56
N ALA A 67 5.36 12.70 -11.74
CA ALA A 67 4.30 12.08 -10.95
C ALA A 67 4.19 12.63 -9.52
N ARG A 68 5.31 13.09 -8.92
CA ARG A 68 5.39 13.46 -7.50
C ARG A 68 4.32 14.47 -7.07
N ASP A 69 4.05 15.48 -7.88
CA ASP A 69 3.14 16.54 -7.51
C ASP A 69 1.67 16.11 -7.46
N SER A 70 1.35 14.97 -8.10
CA SER A 70 0.03 14.33 -8.03
C SER A 70 -0.12 13.39 -6.83
N VAL A 71 0.96 13.10 -6.12
CA VAL A 71 0.94 12.25 -4.92
C VAL A 71 0.86 13.15 -3.69
N VAL A 72 -0.05 12.82 -2.78
CA VAL A 72 -0.27 13.57 -1.55
C VAL A 72 0.01 12.71 -0.32
N PHE A 73 0.39 13.37 0.76
CA PHE A 73 0.42 12.76 2.09
C PHE A 73 -0.95 12.92 2.75
N ILE A 74 -1.43 11.87 3.40
CA ILE A 74 -2.68 11.84 4.15
C ILE A 74 -2.36 11.57 5.60
N SER A 75 -2.79 12.44 6.50
CA SER A 75 -2.80 12.21 7.94
C SER A 75 -4.23 12.15 8.45
N THR A 76 -4.50 11.17 9.32
CA THR A 76 -5.84 10.94 9.85
C THR A 76 -5.86 11.09 11.36
N ARG A 77 -6.99 11.57 11.87
CA ARG A 77 -7.23 11.76 13.29
C ARG A 77 -8.56 11.15 13.69
N GLN A 78 -8.63 10.69 14.94
CA GLN A 78 -9.85 10.15 15.53
C GLN A 78 -10.26 11.02 16.71
N ARG A 79 -11.55 11.31 16.82
CA ARG A 79 -12.12 11.95 18.00
C ARG A 79 -12.40 10.88 19.07
N VAL A 80 -11.77 11.05 20.23
CA VAL A 80 -11.98 10.18 21.38
C VAL A 80 -12.64 11.00 22.48
N ALA A 81 -13.79 10.56 22.95
CA ALA A 81 -14.47 11.16 24.10
C ALA A 81 -13.94 10.54 25.40
N ASP A 82 -13.46 11.36 26.32
CA ASP A 82 -13.15 10.92 27.66
C ASP A 82 -14.45 10.74 28.45
N PHE A 83 -14.67 9.52 28.92
CA PHE A 83 -15.90 9.15 29.62
C PHE A 83 -16.13 9.96 30.92
N TRP A 84 -15.05 10.32 31.61
CA TRP A 84 -15.12 11.01 32.90
C TRP A 84 -15.22 12.53 32.78
N THR A 85 -14.43 13.10 31.87
CA THR A 85 -14.38 14.57 31.70
C THR A 85 -15.38 15.07 30.64
N ARG A 86 -15.97 14.18 29.82
CA ARG A 86 -16.79 14.52 28.65
C ARG A 86 -16.05 15.39 27.61
N ASN A 87 -14.74 15.54 27.74
CA ASN A 87 -13.94 16.24 26.76
C ASN A 87 -13.71 15.34 25.53
N VAL A 88 -13.73 15.96 24.35
CA VAL A 88 -13.43 15.28 23.07
C VAL A 88 -12.03 15.70 22.67
N TYR A 89 -11.15 14.73 22.53
CA TYR A 89 -9.77 14.93 22.07
C TYR A 89 -9.61 14.38 20.64
N SER A 90 -8.85 15.10 19.81
CA SER A 90 -8.48 14.62 18.47
C SER A 90 -7.07 14.02 18.57
N VAL A 91 -6.96 12.70 18.39
CA VAL A 91 -5.70 11.97 18.48
C VAL A 91 -5.27 11.50 17.08
N PRO A 92 -3.95 11.48 16.77
CA PRO A 92 -3.47 10.88 15.53
C PRO A 92 -3.89 9.40 15.46
N ARG A 93 -4.36 8.96 14.27
CA ARG A 93 -4.76 7.57 14.04
C ARG A 93 -3.78 6.85 13.11
N GLY A 94 -3.47 7.45 11.96
CA GLY A 94 -2.61 6.86 10.97
C GLY A 94 -2.21 7.86 9.89
N SER A 95 -1.43 7.38 8.94
CA SER A 95 -1.01 8.14 7.77
C SER A 95 -0.86 7.24 6.56
N GLY A 96 -0.93 7.82 5.39
CA GLY A 96 -0.74 7.17 4.12
C GLY A 96 -0.48 8.17 3.00
N SER A 97 -0.56 7.68 1.80
CA SER A 97 -0.48 8.50 0.58
C SER A 97 -1.82 8.48 -0.15
N GLY A 98 -1.94 9.35 -1.13
CA GLY A 98 -3.06 9.38 -2.06
C GLY A 98 -2.62 9.90 -3.41
N LEU A 99 -3.43 9.65 -4.42
CA LEU A 99 -3.24 10.16 -5.77
C LEU A 99 -4.35 11.15 -6.11
N ILE A 100 -3.99 12.36 -6.55
CA ILE A 100 -4.95 13.32 -7.08
C ILE A 100 -5.51 12.75 -8.39
N TRP A 101 -6.82 12.47 -8.37
CA TRP A 101 -7.51 11.77 -9.46
C TRP A 101 -7.92 12.70 -10.59
N ASP A 102 -8.44 13.86 -10.24
CA ASP A 102 -8.98 14.81 -11.22
C ASP A 102 -8.74 16.29 -10.85
N GLY A 103 -9.09 17.15 -11.78
CA GLY A 103 -9.00 18.61 -11.59
C GLY A 103 -9.99 19.17 -10.58
N ALA A 104 -10.99 18.40 -10.17
CA ALA A 104 -11.96 18.80 -9.16
C ALA A 104 -11.43 18.57 -7.72
N GLY A 105 -10.27 17.89 -7.55
CA GLY A 105 -9.64 17.65 -6.26
C GLY A 105 -10.10 16.36 -5.58
N HIS A 106 -10.58 15.38 -6.34
CA HIS A 106 -10.75 14.04 -5.81
C HIS A 106 -9.40 13.37 -5.64
N ILE A 107 -9.24 12.65 -4.54
CA ILE A 107 -8.03 11.93 -4.17
C ILE A 107 -8.41 10.47 -3.94
N VAL A 108 -7.73 9.57 -4.65
CA VAL A 108 -7.84 8.13 -4.45
C VAL A 108 -6.81 7.70 -3.43
N THR A 109 -7.22 6.89 -2.46
CA THR A 109 -6.36 6.28 -1.45
C THR A 109 -6.92 4.92 -1.05
N ASN A 110 -6.27 4.21 -0.12
CA ASN A 110 -6.82 2.99 0.43
C ASN A 110 -7.87 3.27 1.50
N TYR A 111 -8.82 2.32 1.64
CA TYR A 111 -9.82 2.37 2.70
C TYR A 111 -9.19 2.27 4.08
N HIS A 112 -8.26 1.35 4.29
CA HIS A 112 -7.58 1.16 5.59
C HIS A 112 -6.83 2.42 6.06
N VAL A 113 -6.38 3.30 5.16
CA VAL A 113 -5.73 4.58 5.52
C VAL A 113 -6.69 5.51 6.25
N ILE A 114 -7.98 5.48 5.89
CA ILE A 114 -9.00 6.39 6.43
C ILE A 114 -10.02 5.71 7.34
N GLU A 115 -9.95 4.40 7.49
CA GLU A 115 -10.89 3.62 8.29
C GLU A 115 -10.93 4.13 9.73
N GLY A 116 -12.15 4.41 10.25
CA GLY A 116 -12.39 4.92 11.60
C GLY A 116 -11.82 6.32 11.87
N ALA A 117 -11.33 7.03 10.85
CA ALA A 117 -10.92 8.42 11.00
C ALA A 117 -12.15 9.35 11.10
N SER A 118 -12.06 10.34 11.98
CA SER A 118 -13.04 11.44 12.08
C SER A 118 -12.64 12.63 11.20
N GLU A 119 -11.35 12.76 10.93
CA GLU A 119 -10.77 13.87 10.20
C GLU A 119 -9.61 13.36 9.34
N ALA A 120 -9.49 13.90 8.13
CA ALA A 120 -8.35 13.65 7.24
C ALA A 120 -7.76 14.99 6.77
N GLN A 121 -6.45 15.11 6.81
CA GLN A 121 -5.71 16.27 6.33
C GLN A 121 -4.76 15.81 5.22
N ILE A 122 -4.75 16.58 4.15
CA ILE A 122 -3.93 16.33 2.96
C ILE A 122 -2.81 17.35 2.91
N GLN A 123 -1.59 16.88 2.68
CA GLN A 123 -0.44 17.74 2.40
C GLN A 123 0.03 17.50 0.96
N MET A 124 0.10 18.58 0.19
CA MET A 124 0.60 18.60 -1.18
C MET A 124 2.14 18.62 -1.22
N SER A 125 2.72 18.33 -2.39
CA SER A 125 4.18 18.36 -2.60
C SER A 125 4.82 19.74 -2.39
N ASP A 126 4.05 20.80 -2.52
CA ASP A 126 4.48 22.19 -2.27
C ASP A 126 4.26 22.65 -0.82
N GLY A 127 3.86 21.74 0.07
CA GLY A 127 3.64 22.02 1.49
C GLY A 127 2.26 22.56 1.84
N ARG A 128 1.40 22.89 0.86
CA ARG A 128 0.02 23.31 1.13
C ARG A 128 -0.77 22.20 1.79
N GLN A 129 -1.61 22.57 2.75
CA GLN A 129 -2.44 21.62 3.50
C GLN A 129 -3.93 21.94 3.32
N PHE A 130 -4.73 20.87 3.21
CA PHE A 130 -6.18 20.96 3.02
C PHE A 130 -6.88 19.94 3.94
N ASN A 131 -8.00 20.34 4.50
CA ASN A 131 -8.91 19.37 5.13
C ASN A 131 -9.67 18.64 4.03
N ALA A 132 -9.72 17.32 4.13
CA ALA A 132 -10.42 16.47 3.18
C ALA A 132 -11.79 16.04 3.70
N GLN A 133 -12.73 15.88 2.79
CA GLN A 133 -14.03 15.29 3.03
C GLN A 133 -14.08 13.89 2.41
N LEU A 134 -14.68 12.94 3.10
CA LEU A 134 -14.94 11.63 2.55
C LEU A 134 -16.03 11.71 1.49
N VAL A 135 -15.76 11.21 0.27
CA VAL A 135 -16.72 11.11 -0.83
C VAL A 135 -17.36 9.73 -0.87
N GLY A 136 -16.56 8.67 -0.78
CA GLY A 136 -17.05 7.31 -0.81
C GLY A 136 -15.97 6.28 -0.51
N VAL A 137 -16.42 5.06 -0.18
CA VAL A 137 -15.55 3.94 0.18
C VAL A 137 -15.98 2.63 -0.47
N SER A 138 -15.00 1.78 -0.70
CA SER A 138 -15.20 0.39 -1.12
C SER A 138 -14.25 -0.52 -0.33
N PRO A 139 -14.67 -0.98 0.87
CA PRO A 139 -13.81 -1.81 1.74
C PRO A 139 -13.34 -3.10 1.07
N GLN A 140 -14.18 -3.73 0.25
CA GLN A 140 -13.86 -4.98 -0.47
C GLN A 140 -12.75 -4.81 -1.53
N HIS A 141 -12.47 -3.58 -1.96
CA HIS A 141 -11.38 -3.27 -2.89
C HIS A 141 -10.24 -2.51 -2.20
N ASP A 142 -10.38 -2.24 -0.90
CA ASP A 142 -9.48 -1.36 -0.15
C ASP A 142 -9.27 0.00 -0.83
N LEU A 143 -10.36 0.61 -1.33
CA LEU A 143 -10.34 1.92 -2.00
C LEU A 143 -11.23 2.93 -1.27
N ALA A 144 -10.77 4.17 -1.24
CA ALA A 144 -11.51 5.32 -0.76
C ALA A 144 -11.27 6.54 -1.66
N VAL A 145 -12.26 7.41 -1.72
CA VAL A 145 -12.15 8.70 -2.40
C VAL A 145 -12.38 9.81 -1.37
N LEU A 146 -11.40 10.70 -1.30
CA LEU A 146 -11.46 11.94 -0.54
C LEU A 146 -11.63 13.12 -1.50
N LYS A 147 -12.09 14.25 -0.97
CA LYS A 147 -12.26 15.52 -1.70
C LYS A 147 -11.57 16.65 -0.97
N ILE A 148 -10.71 17.34 -1.68
CA ILE A 148 -10.19 18.64 -1.27
C ILE A 148 -10.65 19.72 -2.24
N GLY A 149 -10.61 20.96 -1.79
CA GLY A 149 -10.97 22.11 -2.60
C GLY A 149 -10.95 23.39 -1.79
N GLY A 150 -11.38 24.49 -2.41
CA GLY A 150 -11.42 25.81 -1.80
C GLY A 150 -10.32 26.75 -2.29
N ALA A 151 -10.18 27.89 -1.63
CA ALA A 151 -9.21 28.91 -2.00
C ALA A 151 -7.79 28.32 -1.93
N GLY A 152 -7.02 28.48 -2.99
CA GLY A 152 -5.62 28.04 -3.08
C GLY A 152 -5.43 26.61 -3.61
N PHE A 153 -6.48 25.83 -3.88
CA PHE A 153 -6.32 24.57 -4.58
C PHE A 153 -6.14 24.79 -6.09
N SER A 154 -5.08 24.22 -6.62
CA SER A 154 -4.83 24.07 -8.06
C SER A 154 -4.35 22.65 -8.30
N ALA A 155 -5.02 21.94 -9.17
CA ALA A 155 -4.68 20.56 -9.48
C ALA A 155 -3.35 20.50 -10.24
N PRO A 156 -2.43 19.60 -9.85
CA PRO A 156 -1.22 19.32 -10.63
C PRO A 156 -1.56 18.60 -11.94
N ALA A 157 -0.52 18.37 -12.77
CA ALA A 157 -0.66 17.52 -13.94
C ALA A 157 -1.08 16.10 -13.51
N ARG A 158 -2.06 15.52 -14.22
CA ARG A 158 -2.57 14.18 -13.88
C ARG A 158 -1.58 13.11 -14.29
N VAL A 159 -1.43 12.09 -13.46
CA VAL A 159 -0.74 10.86 -13.84
C VAL A 159 -1.56 10.17 -14.94
N PRO A 160 -0.95 9.82 -16.09
CA PRO A 160 -1.63 9.07 -17.14
C PRO A 160 -2.11 7.72 -16.62
N ILE A 161 -3.28 7.28 -17.07
CA ILE A 161 -3.82 5.95 -16.71
C ILE A 161 -3.29 4.92 -17.71
N GLY A 162 -2.73 3.83 -17.17
CA GLY A 162 -2.35 2.63 -17.92
C GLY A 162 -3.46 1.58 -17.91
N THR A 163 -3.08 0.32 -18.07
CA THR A 163 -3.94 -0.85 -17.89
C THR A 163 -3.23 -1.89 -17.04
N SER A 164 -3.99 -2.69 -16.31
CA SER A 164 -3.44 -3.79 -15.51
C SER A 164 -3.72 -5.17 -16.11
N SER A 165 -4.58 -5.25 -17.13
CA SER A 165 -4.96 -6.52 -17.76
C SER A 165 -3.88 -7.14 -18.67
N ASP A 166 -2.93 -6.34 -19.14
CA ASP A 166 -1.83 -6.78 -20.02
C ASP A 166 -0.47 -6.83 -19.32
N LEU A 167 -0.44 -6.65 -18.00
CA LEU A 167 0.79 -6.73 -17.20
C LEU A 167 1.43 -8.11 -17.30
N GLN A 168 2.75 -8.13 -17.30
CA GLN A 168 3.55 -9.35 -17.33
C GLN A 168 4.53 -9.37 -16.14
N VAL A 169 4.72 -10.55 -15.57
CA VAL A 169 5.74 -10.76 -14.54
C VAL A 169 7.11 -10.41 -15.11
N GLY A 170 7.88 -9.64 -14.35
CA GLY A 170 9.17 -9.10 -14.78
C GLY A 170 9.15 -7.67 -15.30
N GLN A 171 7.98 -7.06 -15.57
CA GLN A 171 7.90 -5.64 -15.94
C GLN A 171 8.37 -4.74 -14.80
N ASN A 172 9.16 -3.71 -15.10
CA ASN A 172 9.57 -2.71 -14.12
C ASN A 172 8.36 -1.91 -13.62
N VAL A 173 8.34 -1.66 -12.32
CA VAL A 173 7.33 -0.84 -11.66
C VAL A 173 7.98 0.14 -10.67
N PHE A 174 7.28 1.23 -10.39
CA PHE A 174 7.72 2.31 -9.54
C PHE A 174 6.61 2.68 -8.57
N ALA A 175 6.87 2.54 -7.27
CA ALA A 175 5.94 2.95 -6.24
C ALA A 175 6.35 4.33 -5.69
N ILE A 176 5.39 5.25 -5.61
CA ILE A 176 5.59 6.59 -5.03
C ILE A 176 4.68 6.73 -3.82
N GLY A 177 5.22 7.35 -2.76
CA GLY A 177 4.47 7.71 -1.58
C GLY A 177 5.23 8.70 -0.70
N ASN A 178 4.63 9.08 0.41
CA ASN A 178 5.25 9.95 1.40
C ASN A 178 5.21 9.27 2.78
N PRO A 179 6.16 8.34 3.06
CA PRO A 179 6.22 7.67 4.35
C PRO A 179 6.46 8.69 5.47
N PHE A 180 5.62 8.63 6.50
CA PHE A 180 5.72 9.46 7.71
C PHE A 180 5.59 10.97 7.50
N GLY A 181 5.22 11.45 6.30
CA GLY A 181 5.12 12.88 5.99
C GLY A 181 6.47 13.60 5.93
N LEU A 182 7.58 12.86 5.80
CA LEU A 182 8.92 13.44 5.78
C LEU A 182 9.28 13.99 4.40
N ASP A 183 9.08 13.20 3.34
CA ASP A 183 9.26 13.61 1.94
C ASP A 183 8.72 12.53 1.00
N TRP A 184 8.56 12.87 -0.27
CA TRP A 184 8.15 11.93 -1.31
C TRP A 184 9.27 10.98 -1.66
N THR A 185 8.98 9.70 -1.65
CA THR A 185 9.93 8.62 -1.95
C THR A 185 9.51 7.87 -3.20
N LEU A 186 10.50 7.41 -3.95
CA LEU A 186 10.36 6.51 -5.08
C LEU A 186 11.05 5.19 -4.76
N THR A 187 10.35 4.08 -4.96
CA THR A 187 10.95 2.75 -4.94
C THR A 187 10.73 2.07 -6.27
N LYS A 188 11.71 1.28 -6.72
CA LYS A 188 11.68 0.55 -7.99
C LYS A 188 11.70 -0.94 -7.71
N GLY A 189 10.94 -1.68 -8.49
CA GLY A 189 10.89 -3.14 -8.48
C GLY A 189 10.33 -3.68 -9.79
N ILE A 190 9.78 -4.88 -9.73
CA ILE A 190 9.12 -5.56 -10.85
C ILE A 190 7.73 -6.04 -10.44
N VAL A 191 6.90 -6.35 -11.42
CA VAL A 191 5.73 -7.21 -11.22
C VAL A 191 6.24 -8.61 -10.87
N SER A 192 6.03 -9.04 -9.63
CA SER A 192 6.49 -10.36 -9.15
C SER A 192 5.47 -11.46 -9.39
N ALA A 193 4.17 -11.12 -9.32
CA ALA A 193 3.05 -12.01 -9.63
C ALA A 193 1.78 -11.20 -9.89
N LEU A 194 0.79 -11.86 -10.47
CA LEU A 194 -0.53 -11.30 -10.76
C LEU A 194 -1.60 -12.18 -10.12
N ASP A 195 -2.82 -11.65 -10.03
CA ASP A 195 -4.01 -12.33 -9.52
C ASP A 195 -3.83 -12.89 -8.09
N ARG A 196 -3.24 -12.08 -7.19
CA ARG A 196 -3.07 -12.43 -5.78
C ARG A 196 -4.29 -12.04 -4.97
N SER A 197 -4.53 -12.80 -3.89
CA SER A 197 -5.57 -12.51 -2.91
C SER A 197 -4.96 -12.33 -1.53
N LEU A 198 -5.47 -11.35 -0.80
CA LEU A 198 -5.11 -11.10 0.60
C LEU A 198 -6.34 -11.26 1.48
N PRO A 199 -6.23 -11.98 2.61
CA PRO A 199 -7.27 -11.99 3.61
C PRO A 199 -7.58 -10.57 4.11
N ASN A 200 -8.86 -10.26 4.25
CA ASN A 200 -9.32 -9.02 4.88
C ASN A 200 -9.99 -9.36 6.21
N GLU A 201 -9.43 -8.90 7.33
CA GLU A 201 -9.94 -9.22 8.67
C GLU A 201 -11.39 -8.76 8.90
N ASN A 202 -11.82 -7.71 8.18
CA ASN A 202 -13.13 -7.07 8.36
C ASN A 202 -14.07 -7.28 7.15
N GLY A 203 -13.76 -8.22 6.25
CA GLY A 203 -14.57 -8.43 5.05
C GLY A 203 -14.07 -9.54 4.13
N PRO A 204 -14.61 -9.65 2.93
CA PRO A 204 -14.13 -10.61 1.94
C PRO A 204 -12.69 -10.29 1.52
N ASP A 205 -11.94 -11.32 1.12
CA ASP A 205 -10.58 -11.21 0.62
C ASP A 205 -10.48 -10.14 -0.48
N ILE A 206 -9.43 -9.31 -0.42
CA ILE A 206 -9.08 -8.39 -1.49
C ILE A 206 -8.40 -9.21 -2.58
N ARG A 207 -8.95 -9.19 -3.80
CA ARG A 207 -8.55 -10.09 -4.88
C ARG A 207 -7.94 -9.35 -6.07
N HIS A 208 -7.37 -10.14 -7.00
CA HIS A 208 -6.75 -9.69 -8.24
C HIS A 208 -5.56 -8.75 -8.06
N LEU A 209 -4.92 -8.75 -6.88
CA LEU A 209 -3.83 -7.85 -6.57
C LEU A 209 -2.59 -8.11 -7.43
N ILE A 210 -1.90 -7.03 -7.79
CA ILE A 210 -0.56 -7.04 -8.36
C ILE A 210 0.42 -7.24 -7.20
N GLN A 211 1.28 -8.27 -7.28
CA GLN A 211 2.41 -8.43 -6.36
C GLN A 211 3.65 -7.80 -6.97
N THR A 212 4.42 -7.06 -6.17
CA THR A 212 5.69 -6.43 -6.54
C THR A 212 6.72 -6.56 -5.43
N ASP A 213 7.99 -6.54 -5.79
CA ASP A 213 9.14 -6.43 -4.87
C ASP A 213 9.57 -4.97 -4.65
N ALA A 214 8.97 -4.00 -5.35
CA ALA A 214 9.14 -2.60 -5.01
C ALA A 214 8.81 -2.38 -3.54
N ALA A 215 9.69 -1.72 -2.79
CA ALA A 215 9.51 -1.55 -1.36
C ALA A 215 8.32 -0.62 -1.07
N VAL A 216 7.23 -1.21 -0.58
CA VAL A 216 6.09 -0.49 -0.02
C VAL A 216 6.20 -0.60 1.50
N ASN A 217 6.25 0.53 2.19
CA ASN A 217 6.30 0.62 3.64
C ASN A 217 5.10 1.41 4.16
N PRO A 218 4.78 1.37 5.46
CA PRO A 218 3.76 2.23 6.04
C PRO A 218 3.95 3.69 5.61
N GLY A 219 2.90 4.26 5.01
CA GLY A 219 2.92 5.59 4.40
C GLY A 219 2.95 5.61 2.87
N ASN A 220 3.38 4.54 2.20
CA ASN A 220 3.24 4.41 0.75
C ASN A 220 1.85 3.88 0.33
N SER A 221 1.09 3.27 1.26
CA SER A 221 -0.29 2.83 1.00
C SER A 221 -1.16 3.98 0.53
N GLY A 222 -1.94 3.75 -0.52
CA GLY A 222 -2.76 4.76 -1.21
C GLY A 222 -2.03 5.54 -2.29
N GLY A 223 -0.69 5.47 -2.35
CA GLY A 223 0.10 6.05 -3.43
C GLY A 223 0.07 5.22 -4.70
N PRO A 224 0.47 5.78 -5.86
CA PRO A 224 0.45 5.10 -7.13
C PRO A 224 1.55 4.05 -7.27
N LEU A 225 1.23 2.97 -7.98
CA LEU A 225 2.16 2.08 -8.65
C LEU A 225 2.16 2.44 -10.12
N LEU A 226 3.34 2.76 -10.67
CA LEU A 226 3.51 3.22 -12.06
C LEU A 226 4.30 2.21 -12.87
N ASP A 227 4.06 2.16 -14.18
CA ASP A 227 4.91 1.46 -15.13
C ASP A 227 6.13 2.31 -15.55
N SER A 228 6.99 1.77 -16.41
CA SER A 228 8.20 2.45 -16.91
C SER A 228 7.91 3.68 -17.78
N ALA A 229 6.68 3.87 -18.26
CA ALA A 229 6.24 5.06 -18.97
C ALA A 229 5.58 6.11 -18.05
N GLY A 230 5.54 5.86 -16.72
CA GLY A 230 4.92 6.75 -15.74
C GLY A 230 3.39 6.68 -15.72
N ARG A 231 2.78 5.62 -16.30
CA ARG A 231 1.33 5.42 -16.28
C ARG A 231 0.92 4.68 -15.02
N LEU A 232 -0.21 5.06 -14.44
CA LEU A 232 -0.80 4.38 -13.30
C LEU A 232 -1.21 2.96 -13.70
N ILE A 233 -0.71 1.95 -13.00
CA ILE A 233 -1.08 0.54 -13.16
C ILE A 233 -1.71 -0.04 -11.90
N GLY A 234 -1.62 0.66 -10.78
CA GLY A 234 -2.27 0.25 -9.52
C GLY A 234 -2.13 1.28 -8.41
N ILE A 235 -2.80 1.01 -7.29
CA ILE A 235 -2.69 1.74 -6.02
C ILE A 235 -2.04 0.82 -5.00
N ASN A 236 -0.88 1.23 -4.45
CA ASN A 236 -0.18 0.46 -3.42
C ASN A 236 -1.10 0.26 -2.20
N THR A 237 -1.21 -0.96 -1.68
CA THR A 237 -2.13 -1.24 -0.57
C THR A 237 -1.42 -1.84 0.64
N ALA A 238 -0.97 -3.05 0.58
CA ALA A 238 -0.50 -3.80 1.74
C ALA A 238 0.89 -4.41 1.50
N ILE A 239 1.53 -4.77 2.60
CA ILE A 239 2.70 -5.65 2.60
C ILE A 239 2.35 -6.95 3.32
N TYR A 240 2.88 -8.06 2.84
CA TYR A 240 2.90 -9.30 3.60
C TYR A 240 4.20 -9.37 4.40
N SER A 241 4.13 -9.02 5.68
CA SER A 241 5.33 -8.95 6.51
C SER A 241 5.01 -9.27 7.98
N PRO A 242 5.71 -10.23 8.59
CA PRO A 242 5.59 -10.51 10.01
C PRO A 242 6.09 -9.35 10.90
N SER A 243 6.96 -8.48 10.38
CA SER A 243 7.58 -7.37 11.11
C SER A 243 6.93 -6.00 10.84
N GLY A 244 5.98 -5.92 9.88
CA GLY A 244 5.39 -4.65 9.43
C GLY A 244 6.29 -3.82 8.50
N ALA A 245 7.51 -4.27 8.17
CA ALA A 245 8.39 -3.65 7.18
C ALA A 245 8.41 -4.47 5.87
N SER A 246 8.68 -3.83 4.74
CA SER A 246 8.74 -4.52 3.44
C SER A 246 9.78 -5.65 3.48
N ALA A 247 9.33 -6.86 3.17
CA ALA A 247 10.17 -8.06 2.99
C ALA A 247 10.30 -8.45 1.51
N GLY A 248 10.10 -7.52 0.58
CA GLY A 248 10.09 -7.80 -0.86
C GLY A 248 8.77 -8.41 -1.37
N ILE A 249 7.71 -8.38 -0.55
CA ILE A 249 6.38 -8.83 -0.94
C ILE A 249 5.41 -7.70 -0.63
N SER A 250 5.05 -6.98 -1.67
CA SER A 250 4.13 -5.83 -1.63
C SER A 250 3.00 -6.05 -2.63
N PHE A 251 1.87 -5.40 -2.40
CA PHE A 251 0.67 -5.55 -3.22
C PHE A 251 0.11 -4.20 -3.65
N ALA A 252 -0.57 -4.20 -4.79
CA ALA A 252 -1.30 -3.05 -5.28
C ALA A 252 -2.65 -3.47 -5.87
N VAL A 253 -3.67 -2.63 -5.65
CA VAL A 253 -4.98 -2.74 -6.30
C VAL A 253 -4.81 -2.38 -7.77
N PRO A 254 -5.18 -3.25 -8.73
CA PRO A 254 -5.00 -2.99 -10.15
C PRO A 254 -5.75 -1.75 -10.64
N VAL A 255 -5.18 -1.03 -11.59
CA VAL A 255 -5.80 0.19 -12.13
C VAL A 255 -7.15 -0.09 -12.81
N ASP A 256 -7.36 -1.26 -13.42
CA ASP A 256 -8.65 -1.61 -14.04
C ASP A 256 -9.75 -1.72 -12.97
N THR A 257 -9.41 -2.20 -11.76
CA THR A 257 -10.32 -2.15 -10.60
C THR A 257 -10.55 -0.71 -10.13
N VAL A 258 -9.49 0.10 -10.04
CA VAL A 258 -9.60 1.52 -9.67
C VAL A 258 -10.54 2.26 -10.64
N MET A 259 -10.37 2.04 -11.95
CA MET A 259 -11.21 2.65 -13.02
C MET A 259 -12.67 2.21 -12.95
N ARG A 260 -12.96 1.02 -12.46
CA ARG A 260 -14.33 0.52 -12.27
C ARG A 260 -14.97 1.07 -11.01
N VAL A 261 -14.23 1.19 -9.92
CA VAL A 261 -14.73 1.53 -8.59
C VAL A 261 -14.79 3.04 -8.36
N VAL A 262 -13.71 3.75 -8.61
CA VAL A 262 -13.56 5.19 -8.26
C VAL A 262 -14.64 6.08 -8.87
N PRO A 263 -15.02 5.94 -10.16
CA PRO A 263 -16.11 6.76 -10.71
C PRO A 263 -17.44 6.56 -9.99
N GLN A 264 -17.75 5.35 -9.52
CA GLN A 264 -18.95 5.08 -8.75
C GLN A 264 -18.89 5.69 -7.35
N LEU A 265 -17.71 5.65 -6.70
CA LEU A 265 -17.52 6.31 -5.41
C LEU A 265 -17.71 7.83 -5.54
N ILE A 266 -17.22 8.45 -6.62
CA ILE A 266 -17.40 9.88 -6.88
C ILE A 266 -18.87 10.22 -7.14
N ALA A 267 -19.59 9.39 -7.93
CA ALA A 267 -20.96 9.66 -8.31
C ALA A 267 -21.98 9.32 -7.22
N ASN A 268 -21.78 8.23 -6.49
CA ASN A 268 -22.81 7.61 -5.65
C ASN A 268 -22.38 7.44 -4.18
N GLY A 269 -21.12 7.75 -3.83
CA GLY A 269 -20.56 7.54 -2.50
C GLY A 269 -20.27 6.07 -2.15
N ARG A 270 -20.68 5.13 -3.00
CA ARG A 270 -20.50 3.69 -2.79
C ARG A 270 -20.29 2.96 -4.12
N TYR A 271 -19.67 1.81 -4.05
CA TYR A 271 -19.58 0.88 -5.16
C TYR A 271 -20.77 -0.09 -5.13
N THR A 272 -21.40 -0.29 -6.27
CA THR A 272 -22.47 -1.25 -6.45
C THR A 272 -21.97 -2.43 -7.26
N ARG A 273 -21.84 -3.59 -6.60
CA ARG A 273 -21.38 -4.82 -7.26
C ARG A 273 -22.44 -5.31 -8.25
N PRO A 274 -22.06 -5.77 -9.44
CA PRO A 274 -22.96 -6.49 -10.30
C PRO A 274 -23.41 -7.80 -9.64
N ALA A 275 -24.70 -8.11 -9.73
CA ALA A 275 -25.31 -9.26 -9.06
C ALA A 275 -26.24 -10.05 -9.98
N LEU A 276 -26.52 -11.27 -9.60
CA LEU A 276 -27.48 -12.15 -10.28
C LEU A 276 -28.90 -12.01 -9.71
N GLY A 277 -29.05 -11.52 -8.47
CA GLY A 277 -30.29 -11.55 -7.70
C GLY A 277 -30.58 -12.92 -7.11
N ILE A 278 -29.55 -13.51 -6.54
CA ILE A 278 -29.63 -14.77 -5.78
C ILE A 278 -29.12 -14.54 -4.36
N GLU A 279 -29.63 -15.31 -3.44
CA GLU A 279 -29.12 -15.44 -2.09
C GLU A 279 -28.27 -16.71 -1.98
N SER A 280 -27.11 -16.64 -1.37
CA SER A 280 -26.24 -17.75 -1.06
C SER A 280 -25.44 -17.44 0.21
N ASP A 281 -25.07 -18.49 0.94
CA ASP A 281 -24.33 -18.41 2.20
C ASP A 281 -23.16 -19.40 2.16
N GLU A 282 -21.95 -18.99 2.56
CA GLU A 282 -20.76 -19.83 2.45
C GLU A 282 -20.84 -21.07 3.36
N GLU A 283 -21.29 -20.90 4.61
CA GLU A 283 -21.38 -22.02 5.56
C GLU A 283 -22.40 -23.06 5.11
N PHE A 284 -23.55 -22.58 4.59
CA PHE A 284 -24.58 -23.44 4.04
C PHE A 284 -24.11 -24.11 2.74
N ASN A 285 -23.41 -23.38 1.89
CA ASN A 285 -22.79 -23.89 0.67
C ASN A 285 -21.83 -25.06 0.97
N ASP A 286 -20.95 -24.88 1.95
CA ASP A 286 -20.00 -25.91 2.39
C ASP A 286 -20.70 -27.16 2.94
N ARG A 287 -21.81 -26.98 3.65
CA ARG A 287 -22.63 -28.11 4.15
C ARG A 287 -23.25 -28.91 3.01
N LEU A 288 -23.85 -28.22 2.03
CA LEU A 288 -24.45 -28.86 0.87
C LEU A 288 -23.42 -29.54 -0.02
N LYS A 289 -22.27 -28.91 -0.22
CA LYS A 289 -21.13 -29.47 -0.95
C LYS A 289 -20.64 -30.77 -0.32
N ARG A 290 -20.46 -30.81 1.01
CA ARG A 290 -20.10 -32.08 1.72
C ARG A 290 -21.16 -33.15 1.64
N ALA A 291 -22.44 -32.77 1.65
CA ALA A 291 -23.55 -33.72 1.62
C ALA A 291 -23.81 -34.30 0.22
N SER A 292 -23.63 -33.51 -0.84
CA SER A 292 -23.94 -33.88 -2.23
C SER A 292 -22.73 -34.35 -3.04
N GLY A 293 -21.51 -33.97 -2.63
CA GLY A 293 -20.29 -34.14 -3.44
C GLY A 293 -20.19 -33.23 -4.65
N ILE A 294 -21.11 -32.24 -4.80
CA ILE A 294 -21.13 -31.31 -5.92
C ILE A 294 -20.26 -30.09 -5.58
N ASP A 295 -19.33 -29.75 -6.45
CA ASP A 295 -18.47 -28.57 -6.35
C ASP A 295 -19.10 -27.40 -7.09
N GLY A 296 -19.45 -26.32 -6.37
CA GLY A 296 -20.13 -25.16 -6.95
C GLY A 296 -20.78 -24.28 -5.89
N VAL A 297 -21.54 -23.27 -6.32
CA VAL A 297 -22.32 -22.36 -5.47
C VAL A 297 -23.79 -22.71 -5.54
N PHE A 298 -24.34 -23.16 -4.43
CA PHE A 298 -25.77 -23.51 -4.28
C PHE A 298 -26.59 -22.23 -4.14
N ILE A 299 -27.65 -22.10 -4.94
CA ILE A 299 -28.59 -21.01 -4.83
C ILE A 299 -29.56 -21.32 -3.68
N LEU A 300 -29.55 -20.53 -2.60
CA LEU A 300 -30.50 -20.68 -1.49
C LEU A 300 -31.87 -20.19 -1.87
N SER A 301 -31.96 -18.98 -2.39
CA SER A 301 -33.20 -18.38 -2.88
C SER A 301 -32.90 -17.51 -4.10
N VAL A 302 -33.95 -17.24 -4.86
CA VAL A 302 -33.93 -16.30 -6.00
C VAL A 302 -34.81 -15.11 -5.61
N GLU A 303 -34.27 -13.91 -5.77
CA GLU A 303 -34.99 -12.68 -5.47
C GLU A 303 -36.12 -12.45 -6.47
N PRO A 304 -37.36 -12.13 -6.02
CA PRO A 304 -38.46 -11.79 -6.92
C PRO A 304 -38.13 -10.60 -7.83
N GLY A 305 -38.43 -10.71 -9.11
CA GLY A 305 -38.17 -9.67 -10.12
C GLY A 305 -36.67 -9.60 -10.56
N SER A 306 -35.83 -10.47 -10.02
CA SER A 306 -34.39 -10.45 -10.29
C SER A 306 -34.00 -10.96 -11.69
N ALA A 307 -32.75 -10.73 -12.06
CA ALA A 307 -32.16 -11.29 -13.27
C ALA A 307 -32.17 -12.82 -13.24
N ALA A 308 -31.89 -13.42 -12.09
CA ALA A 308 -31.92 -14.86 -11.88
C ALA A 308 -33.35 -15.43 -12.08
N GLU A 309 -34.38 -14.77 -11.56
CA GLU A 309 -35.78 -15.21 -11.73
C GLU A 309 -36.19 -15.16 -13.21
N ARG A 310 -35.85 -14.06 -13.91
CA ARG A 310 -36.20 -13.92 -15.35
C ARG A 310 -35.65 -15.03 -16.24
N VAL A 311 -34.54 -15.63 -15.86
CA VAL A 311 -33.92 -16.76 -16.61
C VAL A 311 -34.26 -18.12 -16.02
N GLY A 312 -35.13 -18.17 -14.99
CA GLY A 312 -35.65 -19.40 -14.43
C GLY A 312 -34.66 -20.16 -13.54
N LEU A 313 -33.77 -19.44 -12.82
CA LEU A 313 -32.96 -20.06 -11.78
C LEU A 313 -33.84 -20.50 -10.61
N VAL A 314 -33.46 -21.60 -9.98
CA VAL A 314 -34.23 -22.23 -8.91
C VAL A 314 -33.35 -22.36 -7.66
N GLY A 315 -33.83 -21.84 -6.54
CA GLY A 315 -33.20 -22.01 -5.24
C GLY A 315 -33.50 -23.36 -4.60
N VAL A 316 -32.91 -23.57 -3.45
CA VAL A 316 -33.13 -24.75 -2.60
C VAL A 316 -34.61 -24.88 -2.24
N GLN A 317 -35.12 -26.12 -2.31
CA GLN A 317 -36.51 -26.45 -1.94
C GLN A 317 -36.53 -27.27 -0.65
N ARG A 318 -37.38 -26.87 0.27
CA ARG A 318 -37.68 -27.64 1.49
C ARG A 318 -38.79 -28.65 1.22
N THR A 319 -38.53 -29.92 1.41
CA THR A 319 -39.51 -30.99 1.26
C THR A 319 -39.71 -31.72 2.58
N ARG A 320 -40.75 -32.56 2.66
CA ARG A 320 -40.95 -33.45 3.82
C ARG A 320 -39.79 -34.45 4.04
N ARG A 321 -39.00 -34.70 3.01
CA ARG A 321 -37.85 -35.66 3.04
C ARG A 321 -36.51 -34.97 3.26
N GLY A 322 -36.50 -33.65 3.45
CA GLY A 322 -35.29 -32.84 3.63
C GLY A 322 -35.14 -31.74 2.61
N ILE A 323 -33.91 -31.27 2.44
CA ILE A 323 -33.55 -30.18 1.53
C ILE A 323 -33.18 -30.80 0.17
N LEU A 324 -33.87 -30.31 -0.90
CA LEU A 324 -33.51 -30.63 -2.27
C LEU A 324 -32.74 -29.43 -2.83
N PRO A 325 -31.50 -29.63 -3.33
CA PRO A 325 -30.77 -28.59 -4.06
C PRO A 325 -31.57 -28.16 -5.29
N GLY A 326 -31.64 -26.85 -5.53
CA GLY A 326 -32.07 -26.30 -6.80
C GLY A 326 -30.92 -26.28 -7.81
N ASP A 327 -30.60 -25.10 -8.34
CA ASP A 327 -29.43 -24.91 -9.20
C ASP A 327 -28.16 -24.75 -8.37
N VAL A 328 -27.07 -25.34 -8.91
CA VAL A 328 -25.72 -25.11 -8.43
C VAL A 328 -24.93 -24.44 -9.55
N ILE A 329 -24.39 -23.26 -9.29
CA ILE A 329 -23.53 -22.55 -10.26
C ILE A 329 -22.16 -23.21 -10.19
N VAL A 330 -21.75 -23.86 -11.28
CA VAL A 330 -20.45 -24.56 -11.39
C VAL A 330 -19.43 -23.80 -12.22
N ALA A 331 -19.87 -22.87 -13.11
CA ALA A 331 -18.95 -21.99 -13.84
C ALA A 331 -19.63 -20.66 -14.21
N LEU A 332 -18.81 -19.62 -14.39
CA LEU A 332 -19.19 -18.33 -14.97
C LEU A 332 -18.25 -18.04 -16.13
N ASN A 333 -18.82 -17.82 -17.34
CA ASN A 333 -18.09 -17.65 -18.61
C ASN A 333 -17.01 -18.73 -18.79
N SER A 334 -17.39 -20.00 -18.63
CA SER A 334 -16.54 -21.20 -18.72
C SER A 334 -15.41 -21.29 -17.67
N ARG A 335 -15.35 -20.37 -16.70
CA ARG A 335 -14.38 -20.46 -15.61
C ARG A 335 -15.05 -21.16 -14.43
N PRO A 336 -14.50 -22.26 -13.89
CA PRO A 336 -15.09 -23.00 -12.78
C PRO A 336 -15.28 -22.13 -11.54
N VAL A 337 -16.35 -22.31 -10.79
CA VAL A 337 -16.68 -21.62 -9.53
C VAL A 337 -16.92 -22.69 -8.47
N SER A 338 -16.15 -22.64 -7.38
CA SER A 338 -16.23 -23.62 -6.29
C SER A 338 -16.82 -23.06 -5.01
N ARG A 339 -16.67 -21.77 -4.76
CA ARG A 339 -17.10 -21.08 -3.54
C ARG A 339 -17.84 -19.79 -3.87
N LEU A 340 -18.66 -19.32 -2.94
CA LEU A 340 -19.37 -18.04 -3.07
C LEU A 340 -18.40 -16.89 -3.31
N GLY A 341 -17.30 -16.86 -2.56
CA GLY A 341 -16.26 -15.86 -2.76
C GLY A 341 -15.70 -15.83 -4.17
N ASP A 342 -15.55 -16.99 -4.84
CA ASP A 342 -15.07 -17.07 -6.24
C ASP A 342 -16.13 -16.50 -7.20
N LEU A 343 -17.41 -16.80 -6.98
CA LEU A 343 -18.51 -16.25 -7.77
C LEU A 343 -18.54 -14.72 -7.65
N LEU A 344 -18.52 -14.20 -6.43
CA LEU A 344 -18.56 -12.77 -6.16
C LEU A 344 -17.37 -12.02 -6.79
N ALA A 345 -16.16 -12.57 -6.69
CA ALA A 345 -14.97 -11.99 -7.30
C ALA A 345 -15.07 -11.94 -8.82
N ARG A 346 -15.60 -13.00 -9.45
CA ARG A 346 -15.78 -13.03 -10.91
C ARG A 346 -16.89 -12.13 -11.40
N LEU A 347 -17.99 -12.00 -10.65
CA LEU A 347 -19.04 -11.03 -10.97
C LEU A 347 -18.51 -9.60 -10.94
N ASP A 348 -17.53 -9.35 -10.09
CA ASP A 348 -16.89 -8.05 -9.94
C ASP A 348 -16.04 -7.63 -11.16
N ASP A 349 -15.66 -8.58 -12.04
CA ASP A 349 -14.98 -8.28 -13.31
C ASP A 349 -15.92 -7.68 -14.37
N PHE A 350 -17.22 -7.66 -14.13
CA PHE A 350 -18.24 -7.19 -15.06
C PHE A 350 -18.88 -5.87 -14.61
N GLN A 351 -19.76 -5.35 -15.44
CA GLN A 351 -20.58 -4.18 -15.14
C GLN A 351 -22.06 -4.56 -15.06
N VAL A 352 -22.83 -3.79 -14.31
CA VAL A 352 -24.29 -3.87 -14.32
C VAL A 352 -24.81 -3.71 -15.76
N GLY A 353 -25.73 -4.58 -16.19
CA GLY A 353 -26.25 -4.64 -17.55
C GLY A 353 -25.46 -5.54 -18.50
N GLN A 354 -24.26 -5.99 -18.13
CA GLN A 354 -23.52 -6.97 -18.94
C GLN A 354 -24.15 -8.36 -18.84
N LYS A 355 -24.11 -9.12 -19.95
CA LYS A 355 -24.54 -10.51 -19.99
C LYS A 355 -23.38 -11.44 -19.68
N VAL A 356 -23.63 -12.39 -18.79
CA VAL A 356 -22.70 -13.46 -18.43
C VAL A 356 -23.33 -14.82 -18.70
N GLN A 357 -22.52 -15.82 -18.99
CA GLN A 357 -22.93 -17.20 -19.17
C GLN A 357 -22.73 -17.97 -17.87
N LEU A 358 -23.81 -18.47 -17.26
CA LEU A 358 -23.73 -19.40 -16.15
C LEU A 358 -23.80 -20.83 -16.65
N THR A 359 -22.91 -21.68 -16.15
CA THR A 359 -23.07 -23.13 -16.24
C THR A 359 -23.65 -23.60 -14.90
N LEU A 360 -24.82 -24.20 -14.97
CA LEU A 360 -25.61 -24.66 -13.82
C LEU A 360 -25.65 -26.18 -13.81
N LEU A 361 -25.66 -26.77 -12.63
CA LEU A 361 -26.03 -28.17 -12.45
C LEU A 361 -27.41 -28.24 -11.77
N ARG A 362 -28.43 -28.83 -12.46
CA ARG A 362 -29.79 -29.03 -11.93
C ARG A 362 -30.14 -30.50 -12.05
N ALA A 363 -30.40 -31.18 -10.96
CA ALA A 363 -30.74 -32.62 -10.90
C ALA A 363 -29.74 -33.51 -11.64
N GLY A 364 -28.44 -33.18 -11.62
CA GLY A 364 -27.37 -33.91 -12.29
C GLY A 364 -27.14 -33.55 -13.77
N GLU A 365 -27.93 -32.67 -14.35
CA GLU A 365 -27.80 -32.21 -15.73
C GLU A 365 -27.15 -30.82 -15.79
N GLU A 366 -26.17 -30.62 -16.66
CA GLU A 366 -25.60 -29.31 -16.95
C GLU A 366 -26.50 -28.50 -17.86
N ARG A 367 -26.65 -27.22 -17.54
CA ARG A 367 -27.40 -26.22 -18.33
C ARG A 367 -26.60 -24.93 -18.43
N ASN A 368 -26.61 -24.34 -19.60
CA ASN A 368 -26.02 -23.02 -19.82
C ASN A 368 -27.13 -21.97 -19.93
N VAL A 369 -27.02 -20.91 -19.13
CA VAL A 369 -28.01 -19.83 -19.09
C VAL A 369 -27.28 -18.49 -19.19
N SER A 370 -27.78 -17.61 -20.08
CA SER A 370 -27.29 -16.24 -20.18
C SER A 370 -28.06 -15.34 -19.25
N VAL A 371 -27.39 -14.63 -18.36
CA VAL A 371 -28.00 -13.73 -17.37
C VAL A 371 -27.45 -12.32 -17.57
N GLU A 372 -28.32 -11.32 -17.61
CA GLU A 372 -27.95 -9.92 -17.60
C GLU A 372 -27.82 -9.45 -16.15
N LEU A 373 -26.62 -8.98 -15.78
CA LEU A 373 -26.30 -8.59 -14.40
C LEU A 373 -27.09 -7.36 -13.97
N GLN A 374 -27.64 -7.41 -12.76
CA GLN A 374 -28.35 -6.31 -12.11
C GLN A 374 -27.48 -5.64 -11.02
N PRO A 375 -27.87 -4.44 -10.54
CA PRO A 375 -27.25 -3.88 -9.34
C PRO A 375 -27.46 -4.82 -8.15
N GLY A 376 -26.39 -5.09 -7.39
CA GLY A 376 -26.48 -5.74 -6.09
C GLY A 376 -27.06 -4.77 -5.04
N ILE A 377 -27.73 -5.31 -4.07
CA ILE A 377 -28.33 -4.58 -2.94
C ILE A 377 -27.26 -4.27 -1.89
#